data_bd732faa5d7826901f7a7d96f9c4eb43
#
_entry.id   bd732faa5d7826901f7a7d96f9c4eb43
#
_cell.length_a   1.000
_cell.length_b   1.000
_cell.length_c   1.000
_cell.angle_alpha   90.00
_cell.angle_beta   90.00
_cell.angle_gamma   90.00
#
_symmetry.space_group_name_H-M   'P 1'
#
loop_
_entity.id
_entity.type
_entity.pdbx_description
1 polymer ?
#
loop_
_entity_poly.entity_id
_entity_poly.type
_entity_poly.pdbx_seq_one_letter_code
_entity_poly.pdbx_strand_id
1 'polypeptide(L)'
;KKYGACLVGLTLDENGIPSTAEGRFNIAKKIVERAEQYGIKRQDIFIDCLSLTVSAQQDEAMETIKAIKMVKENLGCKTILGVSNISFGIPNRQALNNTYLNLALGAGLDLAIINTEDRTMVESIYAYKVISNMDKGCLDYIKKFKTVSNDNKTKERKNYDNLTLEDVIERGLKEEAKDLTLKILESHDEHFV
;
A
#
# COMPACT_ATOMS: atom_id res chain seq x y z
N LYS A 1 11.71 -22.30 19.35
CA LYS A 1 10.75 -22.94 20.28
C LYS A 1 11.02 -22.53 21.73
N LYS A 2 12.26 -22.66 22.20
CA LYS A 2 12.63 -22.34 23.60
C LYS A 2 12.25 -20.92 24.05
N TYR A 3 12.33 -19.95 23.16
CA TYR A 3 12.15 -18.51 23.45
C TYR A 3 10.83 -17.93 22.94
N GLY A 4 9.98 -18.74 22.30
CA GLY A 4 8.68 -18.27 21.77
C GLY A 4 8.79 -17.23 20.65
N ALA A 5 9.93 -17.16 19.96
CA ALA A 5 10.12 -16.20 18.86
C ALA A 5 9.45 -16.68 17.55
N CYS A 6 9.03 -15.73 16.71
CA CYS A 6 8.64 -16.01 15.35
C CYS A 6 9.88 -16.27 14.48
N LEU A 7 9.68 -17.05 13.42
CA LEU A 7 10.70 -17.39 12.45
C LEU A 7 10.49 -16.58 11.16
N VAL A 8 11.55 -16.01 10.63
CA VAL A 8 11.55 -15.47 9.25
C VAL A 8 12.41 -16.39 8.37
N GLY A 9 11.76 -17.03 7.40
CA GLY A 9 12.42 -17.88 6.42
C GLY A 9 12.60 -17.13 5.10
N LEU A 10 13.83 -17.14 4.59
CA LEU A 10 14.20 -16.50 3.33
C LEU A 10 14.13 -17.52 2.19
N THR A 11 13.54 -17.16 1.06
CA THR A 11 13.40 -18.06 -0.11
C THR A 11 14.69 -18.09 -0.94
N LEU A 12 15.76 -18.54 -0.31
CA LEU A 12 17.07 -18.76 -0.94
C LEU A 12 17.68 -20.07 -0.45
N ASP A 13 18.58 -20.65 -1.25
CA ASP A 13 19.37 -21.84 -0.92
C ASP A 13 20.84 -21.65 -1.33
N GLU A 14 21.60 -22.72 -1.35
CA GLU A 14 23.03 -22.73 -1.73
C GLU A 14 23.29 -22.25 -3.17
N ASN A 15 22.27 -22.26 -4.04
CA ASN A 15 22.35 -21.77 -5.41
C ASN A 15 21.93 -20.28 -5.53
N GLY A 16 21.52 -19.66 -4.43
CA GLY A 16 21.05 -18.29 -4.36
C GLY A 16 19.53 -18.17 -4.34
N ILE A 17 19.03 -17.05 -4.85
CA ILE A 17 17.59 -16.74 -4.92
C ILE A 17 17.07 -17.27 -6.26
N PRO A 18 16.04 -18.16 -6.27
CA PRO A 18 15.43 -18.60 -7.52
C PRO A 18 14.81 -17.45 -8.30
N SER A 19 15.00 -17.44 -9.61
CA SER A 19 14.45 -16.42 -10.52
C SER A 19 12.92 -16.53 -10.69
N THR A 20 12.32 -17.68 -10.40
CA THR A 20 10.88 -17.94 -10.60
C THR A 20 10.10 -17.98 -9.30
N ALA A 21 8.82 -17.66 -9.36
CA ALA A 21 7.90 -17.75 -8.23
C ALA A 21 7.79 -19.18 -7.68
N GLU A 22 7.72 -20.17 -8.57
CA GLU A 22 7.66 -21.60 -8.20
C GLU A 22 8.93 -22.04 -7.45
N GLY A 23 10.10 -21.60 -7.90
CA GLY A 23 11.37 -21.89 -7.24
C GLY A 23 11.39 -21.36 -5.80
N ARG A 24 10.99 -20.09 -5.62
CA ARG A 24 10.88 -19.45 -4.31
C ARG A 24 9.81 -20.15 -3.44
N PHE A 25 8.68 -20.50 -4.00
CA PHE A 25 7.62 -21.22 -3.30
C PHE A 25 8.09 -22.61 -2.83
N ASN A 26 8.84 -23.34 -3.65
CA ASN A 26 9.39 -24.66 -3.28
C ASN A 26 10.36 -24.57 -2.10
N ILE A 27 11.17 -23.53 -2.03
CA ILE A 27 12.02 -23.27 -0.86
C ILE A 27 11.18 -22.91 0.36
N ALA A 28 10.20 -22.03 0.21
CA ALA A 28 9.25 -21.67 1.28
C ALA A 28 8.58 -22.92 1.87
N LYS A 29 8.12 -23.84 1.01
CA LYS A 29 7.51 -25.12 1.44
C LYS A 29 8.48 -25.96 2.27
N LYS A 30 9.73 -26.12 1.82
CA LYS A 30 10.76 -26.84 2.58
C LYS A 30 11.01 -26.20 3.94
N ILE A 31 11.07 -24.87 4.02
CA ILE A 31 11.26 -24.13 5.28
C ILE A 31 10.09 -24.40 6.24
N VAL A 32 8.86 -24.32 5.76
CA VAL A 32 7.64 -24.54 6.58
C VAL A 32 7.60 -25.96 7.08
N GLU A 33 7.76 -26.96 6.22
CA GLU A 33 7.78 -28.38 6.59
C GLU A 33 8.87 -28.67 7.62
N ARG A 34 10.04 -28.09 7.46
CA ARG A 34 11.14 -28.27 8.41
C ARG A 34 10.85 -27.60 9.75
N ALA A 35 10.31 -26.40 9.75
CA ALA A 35 9.92 -25.70 10.97
C ALA A 35 8.84 -26.47 11.76
N GLU A 36 7.84 -27.03 11.06
CA GLU A 36 6.78 -27.85 11.67
C GLU A 36 7.35 -29.12 12.32
N GLN A 37 8.33 -29.79 11.70
CA GLN A 37 9.03 -30.93 12.30
C GLN A 37 9.67 -30.58 13.65
N TYR A 38 10.14 -29.33 13.82
CA TYR A 38 10.63 -28.82 15.11
C TYR A 38 9.53 -28.30 16.03
N GLY A 39 8.25 -28.42 15.63
CA GLY A 39 7.09 -28.00 16.40
C GLY A 39 6.91 -26.48 16.45
N ILE A 40 7.34 -25.76 15.42
CA ILE A 40 7.03 -24.34 15.21
C ILE A 40 5.71 -24.27 14.44
N LYS A 41 4.76 -23.50 14.93
CA LYS A 41 3.44 -23.38 14.30
C LYS A 41 3.52 -22.46 13.07
N ARG A 42 2.71 -22.73 12.05
CA ARG A 42 2.64 -21.91 10.81
C ARG A 42 2.36 -20.43 11.09
N GLN A 43 1.54 -20.12 12.06
CA GLN A 43 1.22 -18.76 12.46
C GLN A 43 2.44 -17.97 12.97
N ASP A 44 3.49 -18.66 13.40
CA ASP A 44 4.73 -18.09 13.91
C ASP A 44 5.84 -18.07 12.83
N ILE A 45 5.49 -18.46 11.58
CA ILE A 45 6.41 -18.47 10.43
C ILE A 45 6.04 -17.35 9.47
N PHE A 46 7.03 -16.52 9.15
CA PHE A 46 6.98 -15.50 8.11
C PHE A 46 7.90 -15.93 6.97
N ILE A 47 7.42 -15.85 5.74
CA ILE A 47 8.23 -16.13 4.56
C ILE A 47 8.56 -14.82 3.86
N ASP A 48 9.86 -14.56 3.67
CA ASP A 48 10.37 -13.48 2.85
C ASP A 48 10.65 -14.02 1.43
N CYS A 49 9.85 -13.56 0.48
CA CYS A 49 10.01 -13.95 -0.92
C CYS A 49 11.12 -13.20 -1.65
N LEU A 50 11.84 -12.34 -0.94
CA LEU A 50 13.02 -11.59 -1.37
C LEU A 50 12.79 -10.69 -2.59
N SER A 51 12.83 -9.37 -2.34
CA SER A 51 12.79 -8.36 -3.39
C SER A 51 14.19 -8.09 -3.91
N LEU A 52 14.39 -8.27 -5.20
CA LEU A 52 15.59 -7.89 -5.93
C LEU A 52 15.38 -6.56 -6.63
N THR A 53 16.46 -5.86 -6.93
CA THR A 53 16.37 -4.57 -7.59
C THR A 53 16.08 -4.69 -9.09
N VAL A 54 15.16 -3.90 -9.60
CA VAL A 54 14.84 -3.87 -11.04
C VAL A 54 15.98 -3.35 -11.90
N SER A 55 16.98 -2.67 -11.31
CA SER A 55 18.17 -2.25 -12.05
C SER A 55 19.04 -3.42 -12.50
N ALA A 56 18.95 -4.58 -11.85
CA ALA A 56 19.71 -5.78 -12.16
C ALA A 56 18.84 -6.93 -12.68
N GLN A 57 17.60 -7.08 -12.17
CA GLN A 57 16.73 -8.22 -12.42
C GLN A 57 15.26 -7.75 -12.56
N GLN A 58 14.99 -7.00 -13.62
CA GLN A 58 13.68 -6.39 -13.85
C GLN A 58 12.58 -7.44 -14.06
N ASP A 59 12.88 -8.52 -14.73
CA ASP A 59 11.97 -9.63 -15.02
C ASP A 59 11.55 -10.42 -13.77
N GLU A 60 12.34 -10.37 -12.69
CA GLU A 60 12.03 -11.06 -11.45
C GLU A 60 11.10 -10.27 -10.50
N ALA A 61 10.86 -9.00 -10.77
CA ALA A 61 10.03 -8.16 -9.88
C ALA A 61 8.62 -8.75 -9.67
N MET A 62 7.99 -9.18 -10.74
CA MET A 62 6.66 -9.79 -10.67
C MET A 62 6.69 -11.24 -10.16
N GLU A 63 7.82 -11.94 -10.28
CA GLU A 63 7.97 -13.27 -9.71
C GLU A 63 7.91 -13.24 -8.17
N THR A 64 8.48 -12.22 -7.54
CA THR A 64 8.32 -12.01 -6.09
C THR A 64 6.85 -11.83 -5.70
N ILE A 65 6.09 -11.04 -6.45
CA ILE A 65 4.66 -10.80 -6.19
C ILE A 65 3.85 -12.11 -6.34
N LYS A 66 4.13 -12.90 -7.38
CA LYS A 66 3.52 -14.21 -7.57
C LYS A 66 3.86 -15.18 -6.43
N ALA A 67 5.14 -15.20 -6.00
CA ALA A 67 5.58 -16.04 -4.90
C ALA A 67 4.86 -15.71 -3.58
N ILE A 68 4.68 -14.42 -3.25
CA ILE A 68 3.88 -13.99 -2.09
C ILE A 68 2.48 -14.59 -2.16
N LYS A 69 1.81 -14.45 -3.31
CA LYS A 69 0.47 -15.00 -3.50
C LYS A 69 0.44 -16.52 -3.31
N MET A 70 1.38 -17.25 -3.92
CA MET A 70 1.48 -18.71 -3.79
C MET A 70 1.68 -19.15 -2.34
N VAL A 71 2.54 -18.47 -1.58
CA VAL A 71 2.77 -18.75 -0.15
C VAL A 71 1.50 -18.53 0.65
N LYS A 72 0.79 -17.42 0.43
CA LYS A 72 -0.46 -17.11 1.13
C LYS A 72 -1.54 -18.15 0.88
N GLU A 73 -1.76 -18.51 -0.37
CA GLU A 73 -2.85 -19.40 -0.80
C GLU A 73 -2.59 -20.86 -0.46
N ASN A 74 -1.32 -21.31 -0.55
CA ASN A 74 -1.02 -22.73 -0.46
C ASN A 74 -0.35 -23.16 0.87
N LEU A 75 0.39 -22.28 1.54
CA LEU A 75 1.06 -22.63 2.80
C LEU A 75 0.35 -22.09 4.04
N GLY A 76 -0.50 -21.06 3.89
CA GLY A 76 -1.21 -20.44 5.02
C GLY A 76 -0.27 -19.78 6.04
N CYS A 77 0.98 -19.52 5.67
CA CYS A 77 1.95 -18.75 6.46
C CYS A 77 1.77 -17.26 6.27
N LYS A 78 2.39 -16.48 7.14
CA LYS A 78 2.52 -15.03 6.94
C LYS A 78 3.66 -14.73 5.98
N THR A 79 3.56 -13.59 5.29
CA THR A 79 4.59 -13.10 4.38
C THR A 79 5.17 -11.79 4.86
N ILE A 80 6.46 -11.59 4.60
CA ILE A 80 7.20 -10.37 4.89
C ILE A 80 8.02 -9.98 3.67
N LEU A 81 8.24 -8.70 3.44
CA LEU A 81 9.03 -8.23 2.31
C LEU A 81 9.74 -6.90 2.60
N GLY A 82 11.02 -6.82 2.26
CA GLY A 82 11.79 -5.57 2.16
C GLY A 82 11.45 -4.84 0.86
N VAL A 83 10.43 -3.97 0.90
CA VAL A 83 9.85 -3.35 -0.30
C VAL A 83 10.84 -2.44 -1.03
N SER A 84 11.62 -1.64 -0.30
CA SER A 84 12.49 -0.61 -0.90
C SER A 84 13.69 -1.15 -1.67
N ASN A 85 13.96 -2.46 -1.59
CA ASN A 85 15.02 -3.12 -2.36
C ASN A 85 14.75 -3.04 -3.87
N ILE A 86 13.47 -3.06 -4.27
CA ILE A 86 13.05 -3.04 -5.69
C ILE A 86 13.64 -1.88 -6.48
N SER A 87 13.84 -0.74 -5.83
CA SER A 87 14.23 0.53 -6.48
C SER A 87 15.70 0.89 -6.33
N PHE A 88 16.53 -0.03 -5.82
CA PHE A 88 17.93 0.29 -5.60
C PHE A 88 18.65 0.62 -6.92
N GLY A 89 19.37 1.75 -6.97
CA GLY A 89 20.06 2.22 -8.18
C GLY A 89 19.17 2.89 -9.23
N ILE A 90 17.87 3.10 -8.96
CA ILE A 90 16.92 3.73 -9.88
C ILE A 90 16.52 5.12 -9.35
N PRO A 91 16.39 6.16 -10.21
CA PRO A 91 15.86 7.46 -9.81
C PRO A 91 14.36 7.39 -9.47
N ASN A 92 13.84 8.40 -8.77
CA ASN A 92 12.44 8.47 -8.34
C ASN A 92 11.97 7.20 -7.61
N ARG A 93 12.75 6.76 -6.65
CA ARG A 93 12.52 5.53 -5.87
C ARG A 93 11.13 5.49 -5.21
N GLN A 94 10.59 6.63 -4.82
CA GLN A 94 9.32 6.73 -4.12
C GLN A 94 8.16 6.18 -4.95
N ALA A 95 8.05 6.56 -6.23
CA ALA A 95 7.01 6.07 -7.12
C ALA A 95 7.09 4.54 -7.29
N LEU A 96 8.31 4.02 -7.50
CA LEU A 96 8.53 2.59 -7.70
C LEU A 96 8.23 1.78 -6.43
N ASN A 97 8.73 2.23 -5.27
CA ASN A 97 8.47 1.60 -3.98
C ASN A 97 6.97 1.55 -3.65
N ASN A 98 6.27 2.66 -3.88
CA ASN A 98 4.84 2.75 -3.58
C ASN A 98 4.01 1.82 -4.49
N THR A 99 4.32 1.80 -5.78
CA THR A 99 3.66 0.88 -6.74
C THR A 99 3.90 -0.57 -6.35
N TYR A 100 5.15 -0.92 -6.04
CA TYR A 100 5.51 -2.29 -5.65
C TYR A 100 4.87 -2.72 -4.33
N LEU A 101 4.80 -1.82 -3.34
CA LEU A 101 4.08 -2.06 -2.09
C LEU A 101 2.61 -2.40 -2.35
N ASN A 102 1.93 -1.61 -3.19
CA ASN A 102 0.52 -1.85 -3.49
C ASN A 102 0.28 -3.20 -4.18
N LEU A 103 1.16 -3.58 -5.12
CA LEU A 103 1.12 -4.90 -5.75
C LEU A 103 1.32 -6.03 -4.72
N ALA A 104 2.30 -5.87 -3.82
CA ALA A 104 2.57 -6.86 -2.78
C ALA A 104 1.42 -7.00 -1.77
N LEU A 105 0.84 -5.89 -1.34
CA LEU A 105 -0.36 -5.89 -0.48
C LEU A 105 -1.53 -6.61 -1.17
N GLY A 106 -1.77 -6.32 -2.45
CA GLY A 106 -2.79 -7.00 -3.26
C GLY A 106 -2.55 -8.51 -3.42
N ALA A 107 -1.27 -8.94 -3.40
CA ALA A 107 -0.90 -10.36 -3.42
C ALA A 107 -1.01 -11.05 -2.04
N GLY A 108 -1.29 -10.30 -0.97
CA GLY A 108 -1.47 -10.83 0.38
C GLY A 108 -0.26 -10.66 1.29
N LEU A 109 0.60 -9.66 1.06
CA LEU A 109 1.69 -9.33 1.98
C LEU A 109 1.15 -8.94 3.36
N ASP A 110 1.64 -9.61 4.42
CA ASP A 110 1.23 -9.33 5.80
C ASP A 110 2.09 -8.27 6.48
N LEU A 111 3.40 -8.26 6.20
CA LEU A 111 4.38 -7.37 6.82
C LEU A 111 5.26 -6.73 5.73
N ALA A 112 5.26 -5.40 5.69
CA ALA A 112 6.13 -4.64 4.81
C ALA A 112 7.25 -3.97 5.63
N ILE A 113 8.51 -4.20 5.26
CA ILE A 113 9.64 -3.44 5.76
C ILE A 113 9.79 -2.23 4.83
N ILE A 114 9.46 -1.05 5.34
CA ILE A 114 9.41 0.21 4.60
C ILE A 114 10.05 1.36 5.40
N ASN A 115 10.37 2.45 4.73
CA ASN A 115 10.66 3.71 5.40
C ASN A 115 9.34 4.37 5.83
N THR A 116 9.08 4.45 7.14
CA THR A 116 7.86 5.06 7.69
C THR A 116 7.82 6.59 7.58
N GLU A 117 8.93 7.23 7.22
CA GLU A 117 8.97 8.66 6.88
C GLU A 117 8.43 8.93 5.47
N ASP A 118 8.39 7.93 4.61
CA ASP A 118 7.74 8.01 3.30
C ASP A 118 6.21 8.00 3.48
N ARG A 119 5.64 9.21 3.49
CA ARG A 119 4.20 9.41 3.69
C ARG A 119 3.35 8.66 2.68
N THR A 120 3.79 8.59 1.41
CA THR A 120 3.00 7.94 0.35
C THR A 120 2.86 6.43 0.58
N MET A 121 3.91 5.76 1.06
CA MET A 121 3.84 4.35 1.41
C MET A 121 2.92 4.11 2.61
N VAL A 122 3.03 4.96 3.64
CA VAL A 122 2.16 4.86 4.83
C VAL A 122 0.70 5.11 4.47
N GLU A 123 0.43 6.14 3.66
CA GLU A 123 -0.92 6.48 3.18
C GLU A 123 -1.52 5.34 2.35
N SER A 124 -0.72 4.68 1.51
CA SER A 124 -1.14 3.52 0.73
C SER A 124 -1.57 2.33 1.61
N ILE A 125 -0.86 2.09 2.73
CA ILE A 125 -1.25 1.02 3.66
C ILE A 125 -2.61 1.32 4.30
N TYR A 126 -2.86 2.56 4.71
CA TYR A 126 -4.17 2.94 5.26
C TYR A 126 -5.28 2.82 4.21
N ALA A 127 -5.02 3.29 2.98
CA ALA A 127 -5.96 3.16 1.87
C ALA A 127 -6.26 1.68 1.54
N TYR A 128 -5.23 0.84 1.50
CA TYR A 128 -5.38 -0.59 1.29
C TYR A 128 -6.27 -1.25 2.36
N LYS A 129 -6.08 -0.91 3.65
CA LYS A 129 -6.91 -1.43 4.74
C LYS A 129 -8.39 -1.08 4.57
N VAL A 130 -8.70 0.12 4.08
CA VAL A 130 -10.08 0.53 3.77
C VAL A 130 -10.64 -0.30 2.63
N ILE A 131 -9.92 -0.36 1.49
CA ILE A 131 -10.36 -1.06 0.28
C ILE A 131 -10.54 -2.56 0.54
N SER A 132 -9.64 -3.17 1.32
CA SER A 132 -9.70 -4.60 1.69
C SER A 132 -10.67 -4.90 2.84
N ASN A 133 -11.42 -3.90 3.31
CA ASN A 133 -12.40 -4.03 4.40
C ASN A 133 -11.77 -4.49 5.75
N MET A 134 -10.49 -4.21 5.95
CA MET A 134 -9.79 -4.42 7.23
C MET A 134 -10.06 -3.28 8.21
N ASP A 135 -10.17 -2.03 7.72
CA ASP A 135 -10.55 -0.85 8.50
C ASP A 135 -12.07 -0.65 8.43
N LYS A 136 -12.78 -1.22 9.40
CA LYS A 136 -14.24 -1.17 9.46
C LYS A 136 -14.74 0.26 9.70
N GLY A 137 -15.62 0.72 8.80
CA GLY A 137 -16.15 2.09 8.85
C GLY A 137 -15.13 3.18 8.59
N CYS A 138 -13.96 2.83 8.03
CA CYS A 138 -12.86 3.75 7.68
C CYS A 138 -12.34 4.55 8.89
N LEU A 139 -12.47 4.02 10.11
CA LEU A 139 -12.21 4.75 11.35
C LEU A 139 -10.73 5.15 11.50
N ASP A 140 -9.81 4.21 11.24
CA ASP A 140 -8.37 4.47 11.33
C ASP A 140 -7.92 5.44 10.25
N TYR A 141 -8.45 5.28 9.03
CA TYR A 141 -8.17 6.17 7.91
C TYR A 141 -8.62 7.60 8.20
N ILE A 142 -9.89 7.76 8.61
CA ILE A 142 -10.46 9.08 8.95
C ILE A 142 -9.66 9.71 10.10
N LYS A 143 -9.35 8.96 11.16
CA LYS A 143 -8.56 9.45 12.29
C LYS A 143 -7.17 9.93 11.84
N LYS A 144 -6.50 9.15 10.98
CA LYS A 144 -5.15 9.45 10.49
C LYS A 144 -5.12 10.73 9.65
N PHE A 145 -6.13 10.94 8.79
CA PHE A 145 -6.12 12.03 7.79
C PHE A 145 -7.02 13.22 8.14
N LYS A 146 -7.79 13.15 9.22
CA LYS A 146 -8.68 14.23 9.66
C LYS A 146 -7.96 15.56 9.92
N THR A 147 -6.73 15.52 10.43
CA THR A 147 -5.88 16.70 10.67
C THR A 147 -5.33 17.30 9.38
N VAL A 148 -5.07 16.48 8.36
CA VAL A 148 -4.53 16.96 7.07
C VAL A 148 -5.57 17.80 6.31
N SER A 149 -6.84 17.48 6.44
CA SER A 149 -7.94 18.25 5.84
C SER A 149 -8.08 19.65 6.46
N ASN A 150 -7.74 19.83 7.73
CA ASN A 150 -7.77 21.14 8.38
C ASN A 150 -6.57 22.01 8.02
N ASP A 151 -5.37 21.42 7.85
CA ASP A 151 -4.19 22.17 7.43
C ASP A 151 -4.24 22.60 5.96
N ASN A 152 -4.85 21.78 5.08
CA ASN A 152 -5.09 22.16 3.70
C ASN A 152 -6.21 23.21 3.57
N LYS A 153 -7.25 23.16 4.42
CA LYS A 153 -8.27 24.23 4.48
C LYS A 153 -7.67 25.56 4.96
N THR A 154 -6.61 25.55 5.75
CA THR A 154 -5.93 26.78 6.20
C THR A 154 -4.91 27.29 5.19
N LYS A 155 -4.37 26.44 4.30
CA LYS A 155 -3.42 26.87 3.26
C LYS A 155 -4.07 27.24 1.92
N GLU A 156 -5.31 26.82 1.65
CA GLU A 156 -6.08 27.13 0.47
C GLU A 156 -7.31 28.05 0.74
N ARG A 157 -7.25 28.90 1.75
CA ARG A 157 -8.05 30.13 1.72
C ARG A 157 -7.44 31.09 0.69
N LYS A 158 -7.31 30.61 -0.53
CA LYS A 158 -7.14 31.44 -1.70
C LYS A 158 -8.50 32.08 -1.97
N ASN A 159 -8.49 33.42 -1.96
CA ASN A 159 -9.51 34.31 -2.45
C ASN A 159 -10.47 33.65 -3.46
N TYR A 160 -11.60 33.17 -2.95
CA TYR A 160 -12.72 32.70 -3.78
C TYR A 160 -13.65 33.87 -4.21
N ASP A 161 -13.28 35.10 -3.88
CA ASP A 161 -14.10 36.29 -4.11
C ASP A 161 -14.36 36.60 -5.59
N ASN A 162 -13.67 35.90 -6.52
CA ASN A 162 -13.80 36.10 -7.96
C ASN A 162 -14.10 34.81 -8.75
N LEU A 163 -14.55 33.73 -8.14
CA LEU A 163 -14.95 32.52 -8.87
C LEU A 163 -16.33 32.69 -9.49
N THR A 164 -16.46 32.31 -10.76
CA THR A 164 -17.78 32.18 -11.41
C THR A 164 -18.47 30.89 -10.99
N LEU A 165 -19.79 30.82 -11.19
CA LEU A 165 -20.57 29.59 -10.90
C LEU A 165 -20.05 28.41 -11.73
N GLU A 166 -19.62 28.66 -12.97
CA GLU A 166 -19.02 27.66 -13.87
C GLU A 166 -17.72 27.09 -13.29
N ASP A 167 -16.81 27.93 -12.79
CA ASP A 167 -15.57 27.52 -12.13
C ASP A 167 -15.81 26.62 -10.92
N VAL A 168 -16.84 26.92 -10.17
CA VAL A 168 -17.20 26.20 -8.94
C VAL A 168 -17.83 24.84 -9.25
N ILE A 169 -18.64 24.76 -10.32
CA ILE A 169 -19.23 23.52 -10.82
C ILE A 169 -18.15 22.60 -11.40
N GLU A 170 -17.26 23.14 -12.28
CA GLU A 170 -16.16 22.36 -12.86
C GLU A 170 -15.21 21.78 -11.81
N ARG A 171 -14.97 22.51 -10.72
CA ARG A 171 -14.12 22.06 -9.61
C ARG A 171 -14.85 21.18 -8.57
N GLY A 172 -16.15 20.96 -8.72
CA GLY A 172 -16.94 20.13 -7.83
C GLY A 172 -17.10 20.67 -6.40
N LEU A 173 -17.04 22.01 -6.23
CA LEU A 173 -17.12 22.71 -4.94
C LEU A 173 -18.59 22.91 -4.53
N LYS A 174 -19.23 21.88 -3.96
CA LYS A 174 -20.68 21.85 -3.71
C LYS A 174 -21.20 22.94 -2.76
N GLU A 175 -20.47 23.25 -1.70
CA GLU A 175 -20.88 24.28 -0.73
C GLU A 175 -20.83 25.68 -1.35
N GLU A 176 -19.74 25.98 -2.04
CA GLU A 176 -19.52 27.23 -2.73
C GLU A 176 -20.48 27.42 -3.91
N ALA A 177 -20.83 26.34 -4.64
CA ALA A 177 -21.82 26.36 -5.70
C ALA A 177 -23.19 26.79 -5.19
N LYS A 178 -23.60 26.25 -4.02
CA LYS A 178 -24.86 26.60 -3.38
C LYS A 178 -24.91 28.10 -3.00
N ASP A 179 -23.85 28.59 -2.36
CA ASP A 179 -23.79 29.98 -1.89
C ASP A 179 -23.75 30.98 -3.06
N LEU A 180 -23.01 30.67 -4.13
CA LEU A 180 -22.96 31.48 -5.35
C LEU A 180 -24.29 31.46 -6.09
N THR A 181 -24.95 30.32 -6.21
CA THR A 181 -26.28 30.22 -6.83
C THR A 181 -27.31 31.06 -6.07
N LEU A 182 -27.32 31.02 -4.74
CA LEU A 182 -28.20 31.84 -3.92
C LEU A 182 -27.97 33.35 -4.13
N LYS A 183 -26.69 33.78 -4.17
CA LYS A 183 -26.33 35.19 -4.46
C LYS A 183 -26.78 35.64 -5.84
N ILE A 184 -26.67 34.79 -6.86
CA ILE A 184 -27.12 35.08 -8.23
C ILE A 184 -28.64 35.23 -8.27
N LEU A 185 -29.41 34.33 -7.61
CA LEU A 185 -30.86 34.37 -7.53
C LEU A 185 -31.36 35.60 -6.76
N GLU A 186 -30.65 36.05 -5.73
CA GLU A 186 -30.98 37.28 -4.99
C GLU A 186 -30.74 38.55 -5.81
N SER A 187 -29.81 38.51 -6.78
CA SER A 187 -29.41 39.66 -7.59
C SER A 187 -30.08 39.76 -8.96
N HIS A 188 -30.77 38.71 -9.41
CA HIS A 188 -31.42 38.63 -10.71
C HIS A 188 -32.83 38.03 -10.58
N ASP A 189 -33.80 38.50 -11.38
CA ASP A 189 -35.15 37.95 -11.48
C ASP A 189 -35.10 36.47 -11.90
N GLU A 190 -36.07 35.66 -11.45
CA GLU A 190 -36.16 34.18 -11.57
C GLU A 190 -36.02 33.59 -12.99
N HIS A 191 -35.83 34.37 -14.02
CA HIS A 191 -35.68 33.94 -15.41
C HIS A 191 -34.22 33.90 -15.92
N PHE A 192 -33.22 34.05 -15.06
CA PHE A 192 -31.82 34.17 -15.48
C PHE A 192 -30.93 32.94 -15.15
N VAL A 193 -31.55 31.82 -14.78
CA VAL A 193 -30.78 30.56 -14.53
C VAL A 193 -31.09 29.54 -15.61
#